data_431052a0d6978d0e0a87fde7eca807be
#
_entry.id   431052a0d6978d0e0a87fde7eca807be
#
_cell.length_a   1.000
_cell.length_b   1.000
_cell.length_c   1.000
_cell.angle_alpha   90.00
_cell.angle_beta   90.00
_cell.angle_gamma   90.00
#
_symmetry.space_group_name_H-M   'P 1'
#
loop_
_entity.id
_entity.type
_entity.pdbx_description
1 polymer ?
#
loop_
_entity_poly.entity_id
_entity_poly.type
_entity_poly.pdbx_seq_one_letter_code
_entity_poly.pdbx_strand_id
1 'polypeptide(L)'
;FKMESHNHPSYIEPYQGAATGVGGILRDVFTMGARPIAVMNSLSFGDVNHYKTNQLVNGVVSGIGGYGNCFGVPTVGGETRFDSSYNGNCLVNAFAAGLVDKDKIFYSAASGIGMPVVYLGAKTGRDGVGGATMASAEFDDTIEEKRPTVQVGDPFTEKRLMEACLELMATGAVISIQDMGAAGLTCSAVEMGDKGNLGISLDLEKVPTREPNMSAYEMMLSESQERMLMVLDPEKENIAKTIFDKW
;
A
#
# COMPACT_ATOMS: atom_id res chain seq x y z
N PHE A 1 8.85 -10.24 6.42
CA PHE A 1 9.39 -8.98 5.89
C PHE A 1 8.97 -8.77 4.44
N LYS A 2 8.96 -7.52 4.04
CA LYS A 2 8.75 -7.08 2.66
C LYS A 2 9.76 -6.00 2.31
N MET A 3 10.17 -5.95 1.06
CA MET A 3 11.00 -4.89 0.50
C MET A 3 10.45 -4.50 -0.87
N GLU A 4 10.39 -3.21 -1.14
CA GLU A 4 9.89 -2.67 -2.40
C GLU A 4 10.59 -1.36 -2.76
N SER A 5 10.67 -1.06 -4.06
CA SER A 5 11.26 0.16 -4.59
C SER A 5 10.17 1.14 -5.01
N HIS A 6 10.30 2.39 -4.57
CA HIS A 6 9.41 3.50 -4.91
C HIS A 6 10.17 4.66 -5.57
N ASN A 7 10.96 4.34 -6.60
CA ASN A 7 11.91 5.28 -7.22
C ASN A 7 11.22 6.39 -8.00
N HIS A 8 10.45 6.05 -9.04
CA HIS A 8 9.77 7.00 -9.93
C HIS A 8 8.80 7.90 -9.18
N PRO A 9 7.90 7.37 -8.34
CA PRO A 9 7.02 8.22 -7.54
C PRO A 9 7.79 9.19 -6.65
N SER A 10 8.89 8.77 -6.04
CA SER A 10 9.72 9.61 -5.16
C SER A 10 10.50 10.67 -5.93
N TYR A 11 10.84 10.43 -7.20
CA TYR A 11 11.49 11.44 -8.02
C TYR A 11 10.53 12.55 -8.46
N ILE A 12 9.27 12.19 -8.73
CA ILE A 12 8.21 13.12 -9.16
C ILE A 12 7.65 13.90 -7.97
N GLU A 13 7.28 13.21 -6.90
CA GLU A 13 6.70 13.76 -5.67
C GLU A 13 7.40 13.14 -4.46
N PRO A 14 8.55 13.68 -4.03
CA PRO A 14 9.45 13.01 -3.10
C PRO A 14 8.82 12.62 -1.77
N TYR A 15 7.96 13.48 -1.21
CA TYR A 15 7.28 13.19 0.05
C TYR A 15 6.28 12.04 -0.10
N GLN A 16 5.33 12.17 -1.02
CA GLN A 16 4.26 11.19 -1.18
C GLN A 16 4.76 9.87 -1.78
N GLY A 17 5.68 9.92 -2.74
CA GLY A 17 6.27 8.72 -3.32
C GLY A 17 7.03 7.88 -2.29
N ALA A 18 7.79 8.50 -1.39
CA ALA A 18 8.48 7.78 -0.32
C ALA A 18 7.53 7.34 0.80
N ALA A 19 6.55 8.17 1.17
CA ALA A 19 5.54 7.86 2.16
C ALA A 19 4.73 6.62 1.77
N THR A 20 4.24 6.58 0.53
CA THR A 20 3.46 5.44 0.02
C THR A 20 4.31 4.18 -0.18
N GLY A 21 5.62 4.32 -0.41
CA GLY A 21 6.57 3.21 -0.37
C GLY A 21 6.63 2.55 0.99
N VAL A 22 6.69 3.34 2.06
CA VAL A 22 6.64 2.82 3.45
C VAL A 22 5.28 2.21 3.75
N GLY A 23 4.18 2.88 3.40
CA GLY A 23 2.83 2.37 3.64
C GLY A 23 2.58 1.04 2.95
N GLY A 24 2.93 0.91 1.67
CA GLY A 24 2.75 -0.33 0.90
C GLY A 24 3.41 -1.55 1.55
N ILE A 25 4.67 -1.42 1.97
CA ILE A 25 5.37 -2.55 2.61
C ILE A 25 4.86 -2.86 4.02
N LEU A 26 4.36 -1.86 4.75
CA LEU A 26 3.71 -2.09 6.05
C LEU A 26 2.41 -2.87 5.87
N ARG A 27 1.61 -2.54 4.84
CA ARG A 27 0.39 -3.29 4.48
C ARG A 27 0.70 -4.74 4.14
N ASP A 28 1.68 -4.99 3.29
CA ASP A 28 2.12 -6.35 2.96
C ASP A 28 2.49 -7.17 4.21
N VAL A 29 3.13 -6.54 5.19
CA VAL A 29 3.52 -7.21 6.43
C VAL A 29 2.30 -7.55 7.28
N PHE A 30 1.39 -6.60 7.53
CA PHE A 30 0.24 -6.91 8.38
C PHE A 30 -0.86 -7.71 7.65
N THR A 31 -0.88 -7.71 6.31
CA THR A 31 -1.72 -8.62 5.52
C THR A 31 -1.48 -10.09 5.86
N MET A 32 -0.24 -10.44 6.20
CA MET A 32 0.12 -11.80 6.64
C MET A 32 -0.23 -12.08 8.13
N GLY A 33 -0.87 -11.15 8.84
CA GLY A 33 -1.11 -11.24 10.27
C GLY A 33 0.08 -10.85 11.15
N ALA A 34 1.16 -10.37 10.53
CA ALA A 34 2.36 -9.95 11.25
C ALA A 34 2.24 -8.48 11.71
N ARG A 35 2.49 -8.22 12.99
CA ARG A 35 2.58 -6.84 13.47
C ARG A 35 3.92 -6.23 13.06
N PRO A 36 3.94 -5.15 12.26
CA PRO A 36 5.16 -4.45 11.90
C PRO A 36 5.87 -3.89 13.14
N ILE A 37 7.19 -4.08 13.20
CA ILE A 37 8.02 -3.67 14.34
C ILE A 37 9.23 -2.82 13.95
N ALA A 38 9.63 -2.85 12.68
CA ALA A 38 10.81 -2.16 12.20
C ALA A 38 10.69 -1.82 10.72
N VAL A 39 11.18 -0.64 10.34
CA VAL A 39 11.43 -0.27 8.95
C VAL A 39 12.90 0.10 8.76
N MET A 40 13.39 -0.10 7.55
CA MET A 40 14.72 0.33 7.09
C MET A 40 14.61 0.84 5.66
N ASN A 41 15.61 1.60 5.22
CA ASN A 41 15.62 2.12 3.85
C ASN A 41 17.03 2.05 3.27
N SER A 42 17.12 1.77 1.96
CA SER A 42 18.34 1.96 1.18
C SER A 42 18.07 3.04 0.14
N LEU A 43 18.71 4.19 0.32
CA LEU A 43 18.47 5.39 -0.46
C LEU A 43 19.70 5.73 -1.31
N SER A 44 19.49 6.04 -2.59
CA SER A 44 20.56 6.53 -3.46
C SER A 44 20.09 7.79 -4.19
N PHE A 45 20.88 8.85 -4.05
CA PHE A 45 20.60 10.16 -4.63
C PHE A 45 21.74 10.59 -5.56
N GLY A 46 21.47 11.55 -6.43
CA GLY A 46 22.45 12.17 -7.30
C GLY A 46 23.59 12.88 -6.55
N ASP A 47 24.51 13.44 -7.30
CA ASP A 47 25.60 14.26 -6.75
C ASP A 47 25.05 15.32 -5.79
N VAL A 48 25.75 15.56 -4.68
CA VAL A 48 25.31 16.50 -3.63
C VAL A 48 25.13 17.94 -4.13
N ASN A 49 25.85 18.32 -5.21
CA ASN A 49 25.72 19.63 -5.84
C ASN A 49 24.69 19.66 -6.98
N HIS A 50 24.08 18.54 -7.34
CA HIS A 50 23.06 18.52 -8.37
C HIS A 50 21.79 19.25 -7.86
N TYR A 51 21.21 20.10 -8.70
CA TYR A 51 20.14 21.03 -8.33
C TYR A 51 18.91 20.39 -7.67
N LYS A 52 18.60 19.15 -8.03
CA LYS A 52 17.41 18.42 -7.53
C LYS A 52 17.70 17.59 -6.25
N THR A 53 18.97 17.27 -5.97
CA THR A 53 19.33 16.34 -4.89
C THR A 53 18.83 16.80 -3.51
N ASN A 54 19.00 18.07 -3.18
CA ASN A 54 18.54 18.57 -1.88
C ASN A 54 17.02 18.47 -1.69
N GLN A 55 16.25 18.77 -2.75
CA GLN A 55 14.79 18.63 -2.74
C GLN A 55 14.37 17.16 -2.56
N LEU A 56 15.02 16.24 -3.31
CA LEU A 56 14.73 14.81 -3.23
C LEU A 56 15.03 14.27 -1.84
N VAL A 57 16.21 14.54 -1.28
CA VAL A 57 16.59 14.10 0.07
C VAL A 57 15.60 14.59 1.12
N ASN A 58 15.29 15.88 1.12
CA ASN A 58 14.39 16.46 2.10
C ASN A 58 12.97 15.86 2.00
N GLY A 59 12.43 15.73 0.78
CA GLY A 59 11.11 15.17 0.58
C GLY A 59 11.03 13.69 0.95
N VAL A 60 11.96 12.88 0.46
CA VAL A 60 12.02 11.43 0.73
C VAL A 60 12.17 11.15 2.22
N VAL A 61 13.13 11.78 2.89
CA VAL A 61 13.35 11.57 4.33
C VAL A 61 12.16 12.03 5.15
N SER A 62 11.54 13.16 4.79
CA SER A 62 10.33 13.65 5.45
C SER A 62 9.13 12.73 5.22
N GLY A 63 8.97 12.18 4.02
CA GLY A 63 7.90 11.22 3.70
C GLY A 63 8.03 9.92 4.48
N ILE A 64 9.23 9.33 4.50
CA ILE A 64 9.54 8.13 5.29
C ILE A 64 9.28 8.37 6.78
N GLY A 65 9.84 9.46 7.32
CA GLY A 65 9.71 9.78 8.74
C GLY A 65 8.27 10.13 9.13
N GLY A 66 7.58 10.92 8.31
CA GLY A 66 6.18 11.30 8.56
C GLY A 66 5.25 10.11 8.60
N TYR A 67 5.40 9.19 7.64
CA TYR A 67 4.59 7.97 7.60
C TYR A 67 4.91 7.04 8.77
N GLY A 68 6.18 6.69 8.96
CA GLY A 68 6.61 5.78 10.03
C GLY A 68 6.27 6.28 11.44
N ASN A 69 6.45 7.57 11.71
CA ASN A 69 6.12 8.17 13.01
C ASN A 69 4.62 8.14 13.31
N CYS A 70 3.77 8.49 12.35
CA CYS A 70 2.33 8.47 12.53
C CYS A 70 1.80 7.03 12.67
N PHE A 71 2.31 6.11 11.87
CA PHE A 71 1.98 4.69 11.96
C PHE A 71 2.51 4.05 13.25
N GLY A 72 3.62 4.55 13.78
CA GLY A 72 4.20 4.12 15.05
C GLY A 72 5.19 2.96 14.92
N VAL A 73 5.92 2.86 13.80
CA VAL A 73 6.99 1.89 13.56
C VAL A 73 8.33 2.62 13.38
N PRO A 74 9.37 2.28 14.19
CA PRO A 74 10.65 2.97 14.12
C PRO A 74 11.44 2.59 12.88
N THR A 75 12.17 3.58 12.31
CA THR A 75 13.28 3.32 11.40
C THR A 75 14.50 2.90 12.21
N VAL A 76 14.90 1.65 12.11
CA VAL A 76 15.96 1.06 12.95
C VAL A 76 17.33 1.01 12.28
N GLY A 77 17.40 1.31 10.98
CA GLY A 77 18.65 1.29 10.22
C GLY A 77 18.42 1.66 8.76
N GLY A 78 19.47 1.50 7.97
CA GLY A 78 19.46 1.77 6.54
C GLY A 78 20.78 2.38 6.08
N GLU A 79 20.79 2.82 4.83
CA GLU A 79 21.94 3.48 4.23
C GLU A 79 21.49 4.60 3.30
N THR A 80 22.37 5.58 3.11
CA THR A 80 22.17 6.66 2.13
C THR A 80 23.46 6.85 1.35
N ARG A 81 23.35 6.89 0.03
CA ARG A 81 24.48 7.05 -0.90
C ARG A 81 24.25 8.23 -1.84
N PHE A 82 25.33 8.83 -2.29
CA PHE A 82 25.32 9.91 -3.27
C PHE A 82 26.26 9.56 -4.41
N ASP A 83 25.74 9.54 -5.62
CA ASP A 83 26.53 9.26 -6.83
C ASP A 83 25.87 9.92 -8.04
N SER A 84 26.68 10.51 -8.93
CA SER A 84 26.19 11.22 -10.11
C SER A 84 25.37 10.35 -11.08
N SER A 85 25.50 9.03 -11.01
CA SER A 85 24.66 8.11 -11.79
C SER A 85 23.17 8.18 -11.43
N TYR A 86 22.84 8.69 -10.25
CA TYR A 86 21.45 8.89 -9.78
C TYR A 86 20.92 10.31 -10.00
N ASN A 87 21.59 11.17 -10.74
CA ASN A 87 21.11 12.53 -11.02
C ASN A 87 19.75 12.55 -11.76
N GLY A 88 19.52 11.58 -12.63
CA GLY A 88 18.29 11.46 -13.41
C GLY A 88 17.16 10.73 -12.69
N ASN A 89 17.46 9.91 -11.70
CA ASN A 89 16.47 9.21 -10.87
C ASN A 89 17.09 8.76 -9.56
N CYS A 90 16.39 8.95 -8.45
CA CYS A 90 16.79 8.42 -7.15
C CYS A 90 16.36 6.95 -6.99
N LEU A 91 17.04 6.21 -6.11
CA LEU A 91 16.54 4.92 -5.62
C LEU A 91 16.02 5.08 -4.20
N VAL A 92 14.79 4.67 -4.01
CA VAL A 92 14.11 4.67 -2.71
C VAL A 92 13.60 3.26 -2.46
N ASN A 93 14.39 2.47 -1.74
CA ASN A 93 14.04 1.10 -1.37
C ASN A 93 13.61 1.10 0.08
N ALA A 94 12.38 0.68 0.32
CA ALA A 94 11.81 0.55 1.64
C ALA A 94 11.77 -0.92 2.07
N PHE A 95 12.03 -1.18 3.34
CA PHE A 95 11.98 -2.50 3.96
C PHE A 95 11.16 -2.43 5.24
N ALA A 96 10.27 -3.39 5.47
CA ALA A 96 9.57 -3.57 6.73
C ALA A 96 9.67 -5.01 7.23
N ALA A 97 9.76 -5.15 8.54
CA ALA A 97 9.71 -6.45 9.22
C ALA A 97 8.62 -6.44 10.28
N GLY A 98 7.99 -7.60 10.48
CA GLY A 98 6.97 -7.81 11.50
C GLY A 98 7.12 -9.15 12.19
N LEU A 99 6.38 -9.33 13.26
CA LEU A 99 6.33 -10.59 14.02
C LEU A 99 4.95 -11.21 13.92
N VAL A 100 4.92 -12.50 13.71
CA VAL A 100 3.71 -13.33 13.68
C VAL A 100 4.02 -14.72 14.24
N ASP A 101 3.06 -15.32 14.92
CA ASP A 101 3.15 -16.73 15.29
C ASP A 101 3.03 -17.59 14.03
N LYS A 102 3.91 -18.59 13.87
CA LYS A 102 3.95 -19.42 12.65
C LYS A 102 2.62 -20.10 12.29
N ASP A 103 1.78 -20.34 13.27
CA ASP A 103 0.47 -20.98 13.09
C ASP A 103 -0.68 -19.97 12.86
N LYS A 104 -0.35 -18.66 12.78
CA LYS A 104 -1.28 -17.55 12.57
C LYS A 104 -0.97 -16.72 11.32
N ILE A 105 -0.30 -17.34 10.35
CA ILE A 105 0.00 -16.67 9.07
C ILE A 105 -1.24 -16.73 8.19
N PHE A 106 -1.64 -15.57 7.67
CA PHE A 106 -2.73 -15.42 6.72
C PHE A 106 -2.22 -15.43 5.28
N TYR A 107 -3.08 -15.91 4.40
CA TYR A 107 -2.81 -16.00 2.96
C TYR A 107 -3.89 -15.28 2.16
N SER A 108 -3.57 -14.93 0.93
CA SER A 108 -4.49 -14.23 0.03
C SER A 108 -5.37 -15.16 -0.82
N ALA A 109 -5.23 -16.49 -0.70
CA ALA A 109 -6.04 -17.43 -1.47
C ALA A 109 -7.50 -17.42 -1.02
N ALA A 110 -8.42 -16.98 -1.90
CA ALA A 110 -9.85 -17.03 -1.62
C ALA A 110 -10.33 -18.48 -1.44
N SER A 111 -11.22 -18.71 -0.48
CA SER A 111 -11.75 -20.05 -0.18
C SER A 111 -13.24 -19.96 0.16
N GLY A 112 -13.98 -20.97 -0.28
CA GLY A 112 -15.42 -21.07 -0.06
C GLY A 112 -16.25 -20.34 -1.13
N ILE A 113 -17.25 -21.08 -1.69
CA ILE A 113 -18.17 -20.50 -2.67
C ILE A 113 -19.25 -19.72 -1.94
N GLY A 114 -19.55 -18.50 -2.41
CA GLY A 114 -20.59 -17.64 -1.83
C GLY A 114 -20.16 -16.90 -0.56
N MET A 115 -18.86 -16.97 -0.18
CA MET A 115 -18.35 -16.21 0.94
C MET A 115 -18.36 -14.70 0.65
N PRO A 116 -18.65 -13.84 1.63
CA PRO A 116 -18.66 -12.39 1.47
C PRO A 116 -17.24 -11.86 1.20
N VAL A 117 -17.14 -11.02 0.19
CA VAL A 117 -15.93 -10.24 -0.12
C VAL A 117 -16.14 -8.83 0.42
N VAL A 118 -15.25 -8.39 1.28
CA VAL A 118 -15.36 -7.11 1.99
C VAL A 118 -14.21 -6.18 1.62
N TYR A 119 -14.56 -4.99 1.17
CA TYR A 119 -13.65 -3.87 1.02
C TYR A 119 -13.53 -3.13 2.34
N LEU A 120 -12.30 -2.83 2.76
CA LEU A 120 -12.01 -2.14 4.01
C LEU A 120 -10.95 -1.06 3.81
N GLY A 121 -11.08 0.06 4.52
CA GLY A 121 -10.10 1.15 4.57
C GLY A 121 -10.56 2.44 3.93
N ALA A 122 -9.64 3.18 3.33
CA ALA A 122 -9.89 4.48 2.72
C ALA A 122 -10.86 4.40 1.53
N LYS A 123 -11.52 5.51 1.24
CA LYS A 123 -12.35 5.62 0.03
C LYS A 123 -11.48 5.62 -1.22
N THR A 124 -11.97 5.00 -2.28
CA THR A 124 -11.31 4.96 -3.60
C THR A 124 -11.37 6.35 -4.26
N GLY A 125 -10.23 6.86 -4.64
CA GLY A 125 -10.05 8.10 -5.40
C GLY A 125 -9.44 7.84 -6.78
N ARG A 126 -9.17 8.92 -7.55
CA ARG A 126 -8.49 8.84 -8.85
C ARG A 126 -6.97 8.81 -8.75
N ASP A 127 -6.41 8.96 -7.56
CA ASP A 127 -4.98 8.87 -7.32
C ASP A 127 -4.43 7.48 -7.67
N GLY A 128 -3.26 7.46 -8.28
CA GLY A 128 -2.59 6.23 -8.69
C GLY A 128 -3.21 5.50 -9.90
N VAL A 129 -4.26 6.01 -10.54
CA VAL A 129 -4.76 5.41 -11.79
C VAL A 129 -3.66 5.47 -12.84
N GLY A 130 -3.16 4.28 -13.24
CA GLY A 130 -2.01 4.16 -14.13
C GLY A 130 -0.65 4.28 -13.44
N GLY A 131 -0.58 4.29 -12.11
CA GLY A 131 0.66 4.40 -11.33
C GLY A 131 1.64 3.26 -11.59
N ALA A 132 1.18 2.02 -11.63
CA ALA A 132 2.02 0.85 -11.94
C ALA A 132 2.63 0.94 -13.35
N THR A 133 1.87 1.42 -14.33
CA THR A 133 2.37 1.66 -15.70
C THR A 133 3.42 2.75 -15.70
N MET A 134 3.19 3.85 -15.00
CA MET A 134 4.14 4.95 -14.85
C MET A 134 5.43 4.48 -14.18
N ALA A 135 5.34 3.68 -13.12
CA ALA A 135 6.50 3.15 -12.40
C ALA A 135 7.37 2.20 -13.25
N SER A 136 6.81 1.61 -14.30
CA SER A 136 7.51 0.72 -15.25
C SER A 136 7.97 1.43 -16.53
N ALA A 137 7.65 2.70 -16.72
CA ALA A 137 8.03 3.46 -17.92
C ALA A 137 9.48 3.96 -17.83
N GLU A 138 10.10 4.20 -18.97
CA GLU A 138 11.36 4.93 -19.02
C GLU A 138 11.15 6.41 -18.62
N PHE A 139 12.17 7.01 -18.01
CA PHE A 139 12.16 8.43 -17.70
C PHE A 139 12.33 9.26 -18.96
N ASP A 140 11.43 10.18 -19.19
CA ASP A 140 11.47 11.17 -20.27
C ASP A 140 11.17 12.58 -19.73
N ASP A 141 11.28 13.58 -20.60
CA ASP A 141 11.08 14.99 -20.22
C ASP A 141 9.63 15.29 -19.76
N THR A 142 8.67 14.37 -19.98
CA THR A 142 7.27 14.52 -19.59
C THR A 142 6.94 13.93 -18.24
N ILE A 143 7.94 13.39 -17.51
CA ILE A 143 7.73 12.65 -16.26
C ILE A 143 7.04 13.49 -15.18
N GLU A 144 7.27 14.81 -15.14
CA GLU A 144 6.63 15.69 -14.16
C GLU A 144 5.14 15.89 -14.43
N GLU A 145 4.68 15.72 -15.67
CA GLU A 145 3.26 15.76 -16.04
C GLU A 145 2.49 14.56 -15.45
N LYS A 146 3.20 13.49 -15.09
CA LYS A 146 2.65 12.27 -14.48
C LYS A 146 2.41 12.41 -12.96
N ARG A 147 2.64 13.59 -12.38
CA ARG A 147 2.42 13.85 -10.95
C ARG A 147 1.03 13.43 -10.43
N PRO A 148 -0.08 13.59 -11.16
CA PRO A 148 -1.39 13.13 -10.72
C PRO A 148 -1.51 11.61 -10.57
N THR A 149 -0.60 10.82 -11.14
CA THR A 149 -0.57 9.35 -11.01
C THR A 149 0.15 8.87 -9.74
N VAL A 150 0.79 9.78 -8.99
CA VAL A 150 1.43 9.44 -7.71
C VAL A 150 0.34 9.30 -6.64
N GLN A 151 0.42 8.20 -5.91
CA GLN A 151 -0.50 7.94 -4.79
C GLN A 151 -0.26 8.93 -3.63
N VAL A 152 -1.30 9.14 -2.83
CA VAL A 152 -1.26 9.95 -1.61
C VAL A 152 -1.44 9.02 -0.40
N GLY A 153 -0.52 9.06 0.55
CA GLY A 153 -0.54 8.23 1.75
C GLY A 153 -1.16 8.93 2.96
N ASP A 154 -1.98 8.21 3.71
CA ASP A 154 -2.55 8.61 5.00
C ASP A 154 -2.16 7.60 6.10
N PRO A 155 -1.03 7.82 6.79
CA PRO A 155 -0.54 6.89 7.80
C PRO A 155 -1.46 6.76 9.02
N PHE A 156 -2.30 7.76 9.30
CA PHE A 156 -3.29 7.66 10.38
C PHE A 156 -4.40 6.66 10.03
N THR A 157 -4.92 6.75 8.82
CA THR A 157 -5.91 5.78 8.31
C THR A 157 -5.29 4.39 8.24
N GLU A 158 -4.05 4.25 7.79
CA GLU A 158 -3.38 2.95 7.73
C GLU A 158 -3.13 2.35 9.12
N LYS A 159 -2.79 3.17 10.10
CA LYS A 159 -2.66 2.70 11.49
C LYS A 159 -3.95 2.08 12.01
N ARG A 160 -5.08 2.75 11.80
CA ARG A 160 -6.40 2.24 12.19
C ARG A 160 -6.76 0.96 11.43
N LEU A 161 -6.49 0.95 10.12
CA LEU A 161 -6.70 -0.21 9.27
C LEU A 161 -5.92 -1.44 9.77
N MET A 162 -4.65 -1.27 10.11
CA MET A 162 -3.83 -2.34 10.67
C MET A 162 -4.42 -2.88 11.98
N GLU A 163 -4.80 -2.01 12.91
CA GLU A 163 -5.36 -2.46 14.19
C GLU A 163 -6.68 -3.20 13.99
N ALA A 164 -7.55 -2.71 13.10
CA ALA A 164 -8.80 -3.40 12.74
C ALA A 164 -8.53 -4.78 12.12
N CYS A 165 -7.58 -4.87 11.18
CA CYS A 165 -7.22 -6.13 10.53
C CYS A 165 -6.66 -7.15 11.54
N LEU A 166 -5.69 -6.76 12.36
CA LEU A 166 -5.07 -7.67 13.32
C LEU A 166 -6.05 -8.11 14.41
N GLU A 167 -6.93 -7.22 14.87
CA GLU A 167 -8.00 -7.57 15.83
C GLU A 167 -8.99 -8.56 15.21
N LEU A 168 -9.42 -8.32 13.97
CA LEU A 168 -10.34 -9.22 13.27
C LEU A 168 -9.73 -10.59 12.99
N MET A 169 -8.48 -10.63 12.56
CA MET A 169 -7.72 -11.87 12.32
C MET A 169 -7.68 -12.74 13.58
N ALA A 170 -7.52 -12.14 14.77
CA ALA A 170 -7.48 -12.86 16.03
C ALA A 170 -8.82 -13.56 16.37
N THR A 171 -9.95 -13.14 15.79
CA THR A 171 -11.26 -13.78 15.99
C THR A 171 -11.48 -15.01 15.11
N GLY A 172 -10.62 -15.24 14.12
CA GLY A 172 -10.79 -16.27 13.09
C GLY A 172 -11.93 -15.95 12.10
N ALA A 173 -12.34 -14.70 11.96
CA ALA A 173 -13.35 -14.26 10.99
C ALA A 173 -12.78 -14.10 9.58
N VAL A 174 -11.47 -13.87 9.45
CA VAL A 174 -10.80 -13.67 8.16
C VAL A 174 -10.42 -15.02 7.57
N ILE A 175 -10.94 -15.31 6.37
CA ILE A 175 -10.60 -16.51 5.59
C ILE A 175 -9.37 -16.23 4.72
N SER A 176 -9.38 -15.09 4.01
CA SER A 176 -8.25 -14.61 3.22
C SER A 176 -8.24 -13.09 3.16
N ILE A 177 -7.08 -12.51 2.93
CA ILE A 177 -6.88 -11.07 2.91
C ILE A 177 -5.77 -10.70 1.95
N GLN A 178 -5.93 -9.57 1.26
CA GLN A 178 -4.91 -8.95 0.43
C GLN A 178 -5.03 -7.43 0.49
N ASP A 179 -3.89 -6.73 0.43
CA ASP A 179 -3.90 -5.29 0.26
C ASP A 179 -4.24 -4.88 -1.17
N MET A 180 -4.65 -3.65 -1.35
CA MET A 180 -4.86 -3.05 -2.66
C MET A 180 -3.67 -2.15 -2.97
N GLY A 181 -2.62 -2.74 -3.52
CA GLY A 181 -1.43 -2.03 -3.98
C GLY A 181 -1.52 -1.63 -5.45
N ALA A 182 -0.52 -2.00 -6.24
CA ALA A 182 -0.48 -1.76 -7.69
C ALA A 182 -1.70 -2.35 -8.40
N ALA A 183 -2.28 -1.61 -9.35
CA ALA A 183 -3.53 -1.92 -10.05
C ALA A 183 -4.75 -2.14 -9.13
N GLY A 184 -4.67 -1.74 -7.88
CA GLY A 184 -5.76 -1.58 -6.93
C GLY A 184 -6.66 -2.79 -6.77
N LEU A 185 -7.98 -2.57 -6.90
CA LEU A 185 -8.99 -3.62 -6.73
C LEU A 185 -8.89 -4.72 -7.80
N THR A 186 -8.42 -4.40 -8.99
CA THR A 186 -8.21 -5.41 -10.05
C THR A 186 -7.19 -6.44 -9.60
N CYS A 187 -6.02 -6.01 -9.13
CA CYS A 187 -4.96 -6.90 -8.70
C CYS A 187 -5.41 -7.75 -7.51
N SER A 188 -5.92 -7.13 -6.45
CA SER A 188 -6.31 -7.84 -5.24
C SER A 188 -7.41 -8.88 -5.51
N ALA A 189 -8.46 -8.53 -6.27
CA ALA A 189 -9.55 -9.45 -6.57
C ALA A 189 -9.09 -10.62 -7.46
N VAL A 190 -8.33 -10.33 -8.53
CA VAL A 190 -7.87 -11.38 -9.47
C VAL A 190 -6.87 -12.31 -8.79
N GLU A 191 -5.91 -11.78 -8.04
CA GLU A 191 -4.93 -12.62 -7.36
C GLU A 191 -5.54 -13.50 -6.26
N MET A 192 -6.48 -12.96 -5.47
CA MET A 192 -7.18 -13.76 -4.47
C MET A 192 -7.99 -14.88 -5.11
N GLY A 193 -8.67 -14.60 -6.23
CA GLY A 193 -9.40 -15.58 -6.99
C GLY A 193 -8.51 -16.65 -7.61
N ASP A 194 -7.44 -16.25 -8.28
CA ASP A 194 -6.49 -17.16 -8.95
C ASP A 194 -5.82 -18.10 -7.94
N LYS A 195 -5.27 -17.55 -6.84
CA LYS A 195 -4.64 -18.35 -5.77
C LYS A 195 -5.62 -19.33 -5.11
N GLY A 196 -6.92 -18.99 -5.07
CA GLY A 196 -7.98 -19.84 -4.54
C GLY A 196 -8.62 -20.77 -5.57
N ASN A 197 -8.26 -20.65 -6.84
CA ASN A 197 -8.95 -21.31 -7.97
C ASN A 197 -10.46 -21.04 -7.99
N LEU A 198 -10.84 -19.79 -7.73
CA LEU A 198 -12.21 -19.29 -7.64
C LEU A 198 -12.36 -17.99 -8.43
N GLY A 199 -13.61 -17.69 -8.84
CA GLY A 199 -13.98 -16.36 -9.33
C GLY A 199 -14.38 -15.44 -8.19
N ILE A 200 -14.21 -14.12 -8.39
CA ILE A 200 -14.71 -13.10 -7.46
C ILE A 200 -15.74 -12.24 -8.18
N SER A 201 -16.91 -12.06 -7.56
CA SER A 201 -17.96 -11.16 -8.03
C SER A 201 -17.92 -9.88 -7.20
N LEU A 202 -17.80 -8.73 -7.85
CA LEU A 202 -17.72 -7.42 -7.22
C LEU A 202 -18.95 -6.58 -7.61
N ASP A 203 -19.57 -5.96 -6.62
CA ASP A 203 -20.61 -4.95 -6.80
C ASP A 203 -19.96 -3.56 -6.66
N LEU A 204 -19.56 -2.96 -7.78
CA LEU A 204 -18.83 -1.69 -7.78
C LEU A 204 -19.65 -0.49 -7.29
N GLU A 205 -20.99 -0.59 -7.28
CA GLU A 205 -21.84 0.46 -6.72
C GLU A 205 -21.68 0.57 -5.19
N LYS A 206 -21.19 -0.48 -4.54
CA LYS A 206 -20.91 -0.52 -3.10
C LYS A 206 -19.50 -0.06 -2.74
N VAL A 207 -18.61 0.14 -3.70
CA VAL A 207 -17.27 0.65 -3.43
C VAL A 207 -17.36 2.11 -3.01
N PRO A 208 -16.89 2.46 -1.80
CA PRO A 208 -16.93 3.85 -1.35
C PRO A 208 -15.95 4.70 -2.17
N THR A 209 -16.45 5.72 -2.83
CA THR A 209 -15.64 6.64 -3.65
C THR A 209 -15.43 7.98 -2.95
N ARG A 210 -14.27 8.60 -3.19
CA ARG A 210 -13.90 9.92 -2.68
C ARG A 210 -14.40 11.03 -3.62
N GLU A 211 -14.30 10.78 -4.93
CA GLU A 211 -14.78 11.70 -5.94
C GLU A 211 -16.10 11.21 -6.55
N PRO A 212 -16.97 12.15 -6.97
CA PRO A 212 -18.21 11.80 -7.66
C PRO A 212 -17.95 11.27 -9.07
N ASN A 213 -18.88 10.45 -9.57
CA ASN A 213 -18.92 9.98 -10.95
C ASN A 213 -17.65 9.22 -11.39
N MET A 214 -17.05 8.45 -10.50
CA MET A 214 -15.99 7.52 -10.88
C MET A 214 -16.56 6.40 -11.74
N SER A 215 -15.91 6.13 -12.86
CA SER A 215 -16.24 4.99 -13.72
C SER A 215 -15.79 3.67 -13.09
N ALA A 216 -16.38 2.55 -13.55
CA ALA A 216 -15.95 1.22 -13.13
C ALA A 216 -14.45 0.97 -13.41
N TYR A 217 -13.95 1.49 -14.54
CA TYR A 217 -12.53 1.42 -14.90
C TYR A 217 -11.65 2.14 -13.88
N GLU A 218 -12.00 3.36 -13.49
CA GLU A 218 -11.25 4.13 -12.49
C GLU A 218 -11.30 3.45 -11.12
N MET A 219 -12.47 2.92 -10.68
CA MET A 219 -12.59 2.20 -9.42
C MET A 219 -11.73 0.94 -9.36
N MET A 220 -11.68 0.18 -10.46
CA MET A 220 -10.91 -1.06 -10.53
C MET A 220 -9.40 -0.83 -10.57
N LEU A 221 -8.94 0.24 -11.22
CA LEU A 221 -7.52 0.52 -11.43
C LEU A 221 -6.93 1.60 -10.50
N SER A 222 -7.76 2.22 -9.67
CA SER A 222 -7.27 3.17 -8.67
C SER A 222 -6.29 2.50 -7.72
N GLU A 223 -5.17 3.14 -7.48
CA GLU A 223 -4.16 2.69 -6.52
C GLU A 223 -4.21 3.53 -5.23
N SER A 224 -5.37 4.11 -4.89
CA SER A 224 -5.57 4.76 -3.60
C SER A 224 -5.08 3.86 -2.49
N GLN A 225 -4.30 4.43 -1.59
CA GLN A 225 -3.63 3.69 -0.52
C GLN A 225 -4.60 3.31 0.61
N GLU A 226 -4.11 2.60 1.61
CA GLU A 226 -4.82 2.26 2.85
C GLU A 226 -6.12 1.48 2.63
N ARG A 227 -6.08 0.50 1.71
CA ARG A 227 -7.24 -0.33 1.36
C ARG A 227 -6.88 -1.81 1.40
N MET A 228 -7.83 -2.62 1.87
CA MET A 228 -7.72 -4.08 1.94
C MET A 228 -8.94 -4.74 1.32
N LEU A 229 -8.74 -5.92 0.76
CA LEU A 229 -9.80 -6.83 0.34
C LEU A 229 -9.75 -8.10 1.18
N MET A 230 -10.88 -8.52 1.72
CA MET A 230 -10.99 -9.71 2.58
C MET A 230 -12.10 -10.64 2.10
N VAL A 231 -11.91 -11.94 2.32
CA VAL A 231 -12.99 -12.91 2.35
C VAL A 231 -13.27 -13.25 3.81
N LEU A 232 -14.51 -13.11 4.24
CA LEU A 232 -14.91 -13.33 5.62
C LEU A 232 -15.77 -14.58 5.80
N ASP A 233 -15.73 -15.13 7.00
CA ASP A 233 -16.68 -16.12 7.48
C ASP A 233 -18.06 -15.45 7.69
N PRO A 234 -19.11 -15.84 6.95
CA PRO A 234 -20.42 -15.23 7.04
C PRO A 234 -21.06 -15.36 8.43
N GLU A 235 -20.69 -16.37 9.24
CA GLU A 235 -21.17 -16.52 10.59
C GLU A 235 -20.61 -15.48 11.54
N LYS A 236 -19.52 -14.78 11.16
CA LYS A 236 -18.81 -13.79 11.96
C LYS A 236 -18.92 -12.35 11.44
N GLU A 237 -19.80 -12.09 10.50
CA GLU A 237 -20.00 -10.72 9.96
C GLU A 237 -20.33 -9.69 11.06
N ASN A 238 -21.13 -10.04 12.07
CA ASN A 238 -21.44 -9.13 13.17
C ASN A 238 -20.23 -8.77 14.02
N ILE A 239 -19.29 -9.72 14.21
CA ILE A 239 -18.03 -9.47 14.90
C ILE A 239 -17.17 -8.53 14.06
N ALA A 240 -17.08 -8.79 12.76
CA ALA A 240 -16.34 -7.94 11.83
C ALA A 240 -16.89 -6.51 11.83
N LYS A 241 -18.21 -6.34 11.74
CA LYS A 241 -18.86 -5.04 11.80
C LYS A 241 -18.55 -4.29 13.10
N THR A 242 -18.61 -4.97 14.25
CA THR A 242 -18.31 -4.35 15.56
C THR A 242 -16.86 -3.84 15.63
N ILE A 243 -15.91 -4.61 15.08
CA ILE A 243 -14.51 -4.20 15.05
C ILE A 243 -14.30 -3.02 14.09
N PHE A 244 -14.93 -3.05 12.90
CA PHE A 244 -14.83 -1.97 11.94
C PHE A 244 -15.48 -0.67 12.44
N ASP A 245 -16.59 -0.75 13.14
CA ASP A 245 -17.26 0.41 13.76
C ASP A 245 -16.42 1.01 14.91
N LYS A 246 -15.56 0.22 15.55
CA LYS A 246 -14.63 0.66 16.61
C LYS A 246 -13.46 1.46 16.05
N TRP A 247 -12.89 1.02 14.96
CA TRP A 247 -11.69 1.58 14.35
C TRP A 247 -12.01 2.56 13.22
#